data_ebeed1cdd49db6df83e326bf09759aec
#
_entry.id   ebeed1cdd49db6df83e326bf09759aec
#
_cell.length_a   1.000
_cell.length_b   1.000
_cell.length_c   1.000
_cell.angle_alpha   90.00
_cell.angle_beta   90.00
_cell.angle_gamma   90.00
#
_symmetry.space_group_name_H-M   'P 1'
#
loop_
_entity.id
_entity.type
_entity.pdbx_description
1 polymer ?
#
loop_
_entity_poly.entity_id
_entity_poly.type
_entity_poly.pdbx_seq_one_letter_code
_entity_poly.pdbx_strand_id
1 'polypeptide(L)'
;MKKSFSILLLAASFFYQGQTTKEEILSNLNQTGGVYYAYPTPTKKLTAVPSGYQSFYISHYGRHGSRWLINDKDFSGVMDILRKANEYNALTENGKSALKRLENIWKIAEGHNGDLTELGGLQHKQISQRMFKNNPQAFGNNAVVTAKSTVVPRCIISMAYFTNELTANNPKLNISVESSDKYMKYLNHHTKESIDFKSQDNFWQEEKRKLKQDALRSDRFIKNLFNNEDYVYKNVNPEKVVESFYWIASDMQNLETDISFYDLFTKDELFNIYQAINYQFYVNDAASPLSKGLVKDNAIPLVKNILEEAEDYIKNNKSGASLRFGHDGNIAPLLAFMRVEGMDKEEINPREVYKVWNTFQAAPMAANLQMIFYKNKKNDVLVKFLLNENEVSVPLETKSFPYYQWKDVKAYLEKITKSN
;
A
#
# COMPACT_ATOMS: atom_id res chain seq x y z
N MET A 1 52.17 37.94 -6.30
CA MET A 1 51.54 36.62 -6.44
C MET A 1 50.29 36.58 -5.53
N LYS A 2 49.12 36.79 -6.12
CA LYS A 2 47.83 36.70 -5.41
C LYS A 2 47.29 35.28 -5.56
N LYS A 3 47.17 34.53 -4.45
CA LYS A 3 46.54 33.21 -4.45
C LYS A 3 45.03 33.41 -4.28
N SER A 4 44.28 33.13 -5.33
CA SER A 4 42.83 33.04 -5.28
C SER A 4 42.43 31.71 -4.68
N PHE A 5 41.72 31.75 -3.54
CA PHE A 5 41.09 30.60 -2.92
C PHE A 5 39.67 30.48 -3.52
N SER A 6 39.45 29.49 -4.36
CA SER A 6 38.12 29.13 -4.84
C SER A 6 37.45 28.26 -3.80
N ILE A 7 36.47 28.80 -3.10
CA ILE A 7 35.58 28.02 -2.21
C ILE A 7 34.53 27.33 -3.11
N LEU A 8 34.66 26.02 -3.21
CA LEU A 8 33.63 25.17 -3.86
C LEU A 8 32.48 25.01 -2.86
N LEU A 9 31.40 25.74 -3.04
CA LEU A 9 30.15 25.49 -2.32
C LEU A 9 29.54 24.19 -2.90
N LEU A 10 29.66 23.09 -2.14
CA LEU A 10 28.80 21.91 -2.36
C LEU A 10 27.37 22.27 -1.94
N ALA A 11 26.51 22.56 -2.92
CA ALA A 11 25.09 22.65 -2.72
C ALA A 11 24.57 21.22 -2.44
N ALA A 12 24.33 20.88 -1.19
CA ALA A 12 23.52 19.73 -0.82
C ALA A 12 22.07 20.05 -1.25
N SER A 13 21.64 19.50 -2.37
CA SER A 13 20.24 19.53 -2.79
C SER A 13 19.46 18.60 -1.85
N PHE A 14 18.93 19.18 -0.78
CA PHE A 14 17.84 18.56 -0.04
C PHE A 14 16.64 18.55 -0.98
N PHE A 15 16.28 17.39 -1.50
CA PHE A 15 14.97 17.18 -2.13
C PHE A 15 13.92 17.32 -1.01
N TYR A 16 13.41 18.53 -0.84
CA TYR A 16 12.20 18.75 -0.08
C TYR A 16 11.06 18.09 -0.85
N GLN A 17 10.62 16.91 -0.45
CA GLN A 17 9.30 16.43 -0.88
C GLN A 17 8.29 17.46 -0.33
N GLY A 18 7.66 18.22 -1.22
CA GLY A 18 6.60 19.15 -0.86
C GLY A 18 5.48 18.42 -0.13
N GLN A 19 4.76 19.12 0.73
CA GLN A 19 3.54 18.58 1.33
C GLN A 19 2.54 18.25 0.22
N THR A 20 1.85 17.09 0.33
CA THR A 20 0.76 16.75 -0.59
C THR A 20 -0.39 17.73 -0.41
N THR A 21 -0.92 18.27 -1.50
CA THR A 21 -2.05 19.20 -1.46
C THR A 21 -3.38 18.49 -1.76
N LYS A 22 -4.47 19.13 -1.36
CA LYS A 22 -5.83 18.66 -1.69
C LYS A 22 -6.03 18.60 -3.21
N GLU A 23 -5.53 19.61 -3.92
CA GLU A 23 -5.63 19.74 -5.38
C GLU A 23 -4.90 18.59 -6.08
N GLU A 24 -3.72 18.21 -5.59
CA GLU A 24 -2.97 17.06 -6.11
C GLU A 24 -3.78 15.77 -5.96
N ILE A 25 -4.35 15.51 -4.79
CA ILE A 25 -5.21 14.33 -4.55
C ILE A 25 -6.42 14.35 -5.50
N LEU A 26 -7.10 15.50 -5.61
CA LEU A 26 -8.30 15.64 -6.43
C LEU A 26 -8.05 15.74 -7.94
N SER A 27 -6.78 15.85 -8.35
CA SER A 27 -6.40 15.76 -9.77
C SER A 27 -6.59 14.33 -10.31
N ASN A 28 -6.53 13.32 -9.43
CA ASN A 28 -6.83 11.92 -9.72
C ASN A 28 -7.76 11.35 -8.64
N LEU A 29 -9.06 11.33 -8.90
CA LEU A 29 -10.07 10.90 -7.93
C LEU A 29 -9.85 9.47 -7.41
N ASN A 30 -9.19 8.60 -8.18
CA ASN A 30 -8.86 7.26 -7.72
C ASN A 30 -7.96 7.25 -6.46
N GLN A 31 -7.16 8.30 -6.24
CA GLN A 31 -6.35 8.44 -5.03
C GLN A 31 -7.20 8.61 -3.77
N THR A 32 -8.41 9.17 -3.90
CA THR A 32 -9.35 9.24 -2.77
C THR A 32 -9.83 7.88 -2.30
N GLY A 33 -9.64 6.81 -3.08
CA GLY A 33 -9.87 5.43 -2.65
C GLY A 33 -8.87 4.91 -1.61
N GLY A 34 -7.78 5.65 -1.35
CA GLY A 34 -6.80 5.33 -0.31
C GLY A 34 -6.17 3.95 -0.50
N VAL A 35 -6.46 3.01 0.41
CA VAL A 35 -5.95 1.62 0.33
C VAL A 35 -6.52 0.82 -0.84
N TYR A 36 -7.59 1.30 -1.48
CA TYR A 36 -8.15 0.74 -2.71
C TYR A 36 -7.55 1.35 -3.97
N TYR A 37 -6.62 2.30 -3.84
CA TYR A 37 -5.93 2.83 -5.01
C TYR A 37 -5.22 1.70 -5.76
N ALA A 38 -5.57 1.52 -7.03
CA ALA A 38 -4.94 0.52 -7.88
C ALA A 38 -3.44 0.82 -8.06
N TYR A 39 -2.62 -0.21 -8.24
CA TYR A 39 -1.17 -0.04 -8.34
C TYR A 39 -0.79 0.92 -9.48
N PRO A 40 -0.09 2.01 -9.16
CA PRO A 40 0.33 2.95 -10.18
C PRO A 40 1.49 2.39 -11.00
N THR A 41 1.42 2.48 -12.32
CA THR A 41 2.54 2.07 -13.17
C THR A 41 3.73 3.03 -12.96
N PRO A 42 4.93 2.53 -12.62
CA PRO A 42 6.10 3.37 -12.45
C PRO A 42 6.49 4.07 -13.77
N THR A 43 6.73 5.36 -13.72
CA THR A 43 7.12 6.16 -14.89
C THR A 43 8.57 6.64 -14.83
N LYS A 44 9.19 6.65 -13.65
CA LYS A 44 10.56 7.13 -13.47
C LYS A 44 11.57 6.06 -13.86
N LYS A 45 12.61 6.46 -14.60
CA LYS A 45 13.73 5.60 -14.90
C LYS A 45 14.62 5.44 -13.67
N LEU A 46 15.01 4.21 -13.37
CA LEU A 46 15.93 3.93 -12.27
C LEU A 46 17.35 4.40 -12.57
N THR A 47 18.04 4.86 -11.52
CA THR A 47 19.46 5.23 -11.59
C THR A 47 20.32 4.03 -12.00
N ALA A 48 21.25 4.28 -12.92
CA ALA A 48 22.15 3.25 -13.43
C ALA A 48 22.99 2.62 -12.33
N VAL A 49 23.24 1.31 -12.47
CA VAL A 49 24.09 0.57 -11.52
C VAL A 49 25.52 1.10 -11.59
N PRO A 50 26.19 1.35 -10.44
CA PRO A 50 27.58 1.78 -10.40
C PRO A 50 28.50 0.83 -11.16
N SER A 51 29.50 1.38 -11.85
CA SER A 51 30.45 0.58 -12.63
C SER A 51 31.10 -0.52 -11.79
N GLY A 52 31.15 -1.73 -12.34
CA GLY A 52 31.72 -2.91 -11.70
C GLY A 52 30.81 -3.64 -10.72
N TYR A 53 29.60 -3.14 -10.45
CA TYR A 53 28.61 -3.81 -9.63
C TYR A 53 27.54 -4.52 -10.49
N GLN A 54 27.00 -5.62 -9.94
CA GLN A 54 25.90 -6.38 -10.57
C GLN A 54 24.91 -6.78 -9.49
N SER A 55 23.60 -6.75 -9.81
CA SER A 55 22.57 -7.25 -8.90
C SER A 55 22.74 -8.76 -8.69
N PHE A 56 22.59 -9.22 -7.44
CA PHE A 56 22.69 -10.65 -7.14
C PHE A 56 21.56 -11.16 -6.24
N TYR A 57 20.94 -10.28 -5.44
CA TYR A 57 19.89 -10.66 -4.53
C TYR A 57 18.83 -9.56 -4.41
N ILE A 58 17.57 -9.96 -4.23
CA ILE A 58 16.44 -9.06 -4.00
C ILE A 58 15.65 -9.55 -2.79
N SER A 59 15.50 -8.68 -1.80
CA SER A 59 14.55 -8.87 -0.70
C SER A 59 13.30 -8.05 -0.99
N HIS A 60 12.16 -8.72 -1.06
CA HIS A 60 10.86 -8.11 -1.40
C HIS A 60 9.83 -8.38 -0.31
N TYR A 61 9.05 -7.39 0.04
CA TYR A 61 7.77 -7.54 0.73
C TYR A 61 6.69 -6.81 -0.07
N GLY A 62 5.62 -7.52 -0.44
CA GLY A 62 4.51 -6.99 -1.22
C GLY A 62 3.15 -7.23 -0.56
N ARG A 63 2.24 -6.28 -0.73
CA ARG A 63 0.82 -6.42 -0.48
C ARG A 63 0.19 -7.23 -1.61
N HIS A 64 -0.91 -7.97 -1.34
CA HIS A 64 -1.74 -8.56 -2.40
C HIS A 64 -2.18 -7.51 -3.43
N GLY A 65 -2.49 -7.94 -4.65
CA GLY A 65 -2.97 -7.08 -5.73
C GLY A 65 -4.40 -6.57 -5.52
N SER A 66 -4.93 -5.89 -6.53
CA SER A 66 -6.33 -5.44 -6.59
C SER A 66 -7.29 -6.58 -6.25
N ARG A 67 -8.33 -6.27 -5.50
CA ARG A 67 -9.29 -7.24 -4.97
C ARG A 67 -10.70 -6.66 -4.90
N TRP A 68 -11.70 -7.50 -4.87
CA TRP A 68 -13.08 -7.17 -4.57
C TRP A 68 -13.22 -6.62 -3.13
N LEU A 69 -14.33 -5.92 -2.85
CA LEU A 69 -14.70 -5.55 -1.48
C LEU A 69 -14.70 -6.79 -0.57
N ILE A 70 -14.43 -6.59 0.72
CA ILE A 70 -14.19 -7.69 1.66
C ILE A 70 -15.45 -8.52 1.90
N ASN A 71 -16.64 -7.91 1.77
CA ASN A 71 -17.90 -8.54 2.15
C ASN A 71 -18.99 -8.24 1.11
N ASP A 72 -19.74 -9.26 0.71
CA ASP A 72 -20.91 -9.12 -0.17
C ASP A 72 -21.92 -8.08 0.33
N LYS A 73 -22.03 -7.91 1.65
CA LYS A 73 -22.91 -6.90 2.26
C LYS A 73 -22.49 -5.46 1.96
N ASP A 74 -21.26 -5.25 1.53
CA ASP A 74 -20.80 -3.93 1.10
C ASP A 74 -21.53 -3.47 -0.15
N PHE A 75 -21.89 -4.40 -1.06
CA PHE A 75 -22.74 -4.18 -2.22
C PHE A 75 -24.22 -4.39 -1.92
N SER A 76 -24.59 -5.60 -1.45
CA SER A 76 -25.99 -5.99 -1.30
C SER A 76 -26.73 -5.12 -0.30
N GLY A 77 -26.07 -4.68 0.77
CA GLY A 77 -26.71 -3.88 1.82
C GLY A 77 -27.26 -2.55 1.32
N VAL A 78 -26.51 -1.80 0.50
CA VAL A 78 -27.00 -0.54 -0.07
C VAL A 78 -27.95 -0.79 -1.26
N MET A 79 -27.75 -1.85 -2.02
CA MET A 79 -28.63 -2.26 -3.11
C MET A 79 -30.03 -2.58 -2.58
N ASP A 80 -30.16 -3.30 -1.47
CA ASP A 80 -31.45 -3.62 -0.84
C ASP A 80 -32.16 -2.36 -0.33
N ILE A 81 -31.41 -1.38 0.22
CA ILE A 81 -31.97 -0.07 0.61
C ILE A 81 -32.58 0.63 -0.62
N LEU A 82 -31.84 0.66 -1.75
CA LEU A 82 -32.35 1.31 -2.97
C LEU A 82 -33.48 0.53 -3.62
N ARG A 83 -33.45 -0.80 -3.65
CA ARG A 83 -34.58 -1.63 -4.15
C ARG A 83 -35.87 -1.34 -3.40
N LYS A 84 -35.78 -1.36 -2.06
CA LYS A 84 -36.94 -1.03 -1.23
C LYS A 84 -37.43 0.40 -1.46
N ALA A 85 -36.54 1.37 -1.56
CA ALA A 85 -36.94 2.75 -1.90
C ALA A 85 -37.61 2.86 -3.28
N ASN A 86 -37.13 2.09 -4.25
CA ASN A 86 -37.74 2.05 -5.60
C ASN A 86 -39.17 1.50 -5.59
N GLU A 87 -39.45 0.46 -4.80
CA GLU A 87 -40.80 -0.09 -4.61
C GLU A 87 -41.78 0.95 -4.06
N TYR A 88 -41.29 1.88 -3.22
CA TYR A 88 -42.07 2.99 -2.66
C TYR A 88 -42.03 4.27 -3.51
N ASN A 89 -41.50 4.22 -4.74
CA ASN A 89 -41.30 5.39 -5.60
C ASN A 89 -40.54 6.54 -4.89
N ALA A 90 -39.62 6.20 -3.97
CA ALA A 90 -38.87 7.16 -3.17
C ALA A 90 -37.47 7.48 -3.76
N LEU A 91 -37.16 6.98 -4.98
CA LEU A 91 -35.91 7.28 -5.67
C LEU A 91 -36.05 8.40 -6.70
N THR A 92 -35.03 9.24 -6.80
CA THR A 92 -34.82 10.13 -7.97
C THR A 92 -34.39 9.33 -9.19
N GLU A 93 -34.34 9.95 -10.38
CA GLU A 93 -33.76 9.32 -11.56
C GLU A 93 -32.28 8.93 -11.36
N ASN A 94 -31.51 9.74 -10.63
CA ASN A 94 -30.13 9.40 -10.25
C ASN A 94 -30.08 8.19 -9.31
N GLY A 95 -31.01 8.09 -8.34
CA GLY A 95 -31.15 6.93 -7.47
C GLY A 95 -31.47 5.64 -8.23
N LYS A 96 -32.39 5.70 -9.20
CA LYS A 96 -32.72 4.57 -10.09
C LYS A 96 -31.50 4.17 -10.95
N SER A 97 -30.77 5.15 -11.49
CA SER A 97 -29.54 4.90 -12.25
C SER A 97 -28.46 4.25 -11.38
N ALA A 98 -28.27 4.72 -10.14
CA ALA A 98 -27.34 4.13 -9.20
C ALA A 98 -27.71 2.68 -8.86
N LEU A 99 -28.99 2.38 -8.60
CA LEU A 99 -29.48 1.02 -8.37
C LEU A 99 -29.18 0.11 -9.56
N LYS A 100 -29.50 0.54 -10.79
CA LYS A 100 -29.21 -0.24 -12.00
C LYS A 100 -27.71 -0.55 -12.16
N ARG A 101 -26.83 0.42 -11.89
CA ARG A 101 -25.38 0.22 -11.92
C ARG A 101 -24.93 -0.78 -10.85
N LEU A 102 -25.45 -0.68 -9.62
CA LEU A 102 -25.18 -1.64 -8.54
C LEU A 102 -25.61 -3.06 -8.92
N GLU A 103 -26.81 -3.22 -9.48
CA GLU A 103 -27.29 -4.52 -9.93
C GLU A 103 -26.43 -5.13 -11.05
N ASN A 104 -25.87 -4.30 -11.91
CA ASN A 104 -24.96 -4.78 -12.94
C ASN A 104 -23.60 -5.22 -12.35
N ILE A 105 -23.04 -4.47 -11.40
CA ILE A 105 -21.80 -4.88 -10.71
C ILE A 105 -22.05 -6.12 -9.86
N TRP A 106 -23.19 -6.20 -9.17
CA TRP A 106 -23.53 -7.34 -8.32
C TRP A 106 -23.51 -8.68 -9.06
N LYS A 107 -23.92 -8.71 -10.32
CA LYS A 107 -23.91 -9.94 -11.15
C LYS A 107 -22.51 -10.58 -11.26
N ILE A 108 -21.46 -9.77 -11.13
CA ILE A 108 -20.08 -10.23 -11.21
C ILE A 108 -19.33 -10.16 -9.87
N ALA A 109 -19.90 -9.49 -8.87
CA ALA A 109 -19.30 -9.32 -7.54
C ALA A 109 -19.74 -10.37 -6.53
N GLU A 110 -20.96 -10.94 -6.71
CA GLU A 110 -21.56 -11.90 -5.77
C GLU A 110 -20.64 -13.10 -5.54
N GLY A 111 -20.32 -13.36 -4.28
CA GLY A 111 -19.45 -14.47 -3.87
C GLY A 111 -17.95 -14.19 -3.87
N HIS A 112 -17.52 -13.01 -4.36
CA HIS A 112 -16.10 -12.63 -4.43
C HIS A 112 -15.61 -11.87 -3.18
N ASN A 113 -15.94 -12.34 -1.99
CA ASN A 113 -15.61 -11.70 -0.71
C ASN A 113 -14.09 -11.49 -0.51
N GLY A 114 -13.54 -10.38 -0.98
CA GLY A 114 -12.13 -10.01 -0.85
C GLY A 114 -11.17 -10.83 -1.71
N ASP A 115 -11.68 -11.52 -2.72
CA ASP A 115 -10.89 -12.27 -3.69
C ASP A 115 -10.02 -11.35 -4.54
N LEU A 116 -8.89 -11.86 -4.99
CA LEU A 116 -8.03 -11.15 -5.95
C LEU A 116 -8.77 -10.98 -7.27
N THR A 117 -8.72 -9.78 -7.84
CA THR A 117 -9.24 -9.55 -9.19
C THR A 117 -8.22 -9.97 -10.26
N GLU A 118 -8.65 -10.07 -11.51
CA GLU A 118 -7.74 -10.32 -12.62
C GLU A 118 -6.68 -9.21 -12.73
N LEU A 119 -7.09 -7.95 -12.56
CA LEU A 119 -6.17 -6.81 -12.46
C LEU A 119 -5.12 -7.01 -11.37
N GLY A 120 -5.52 -7.55 -10.20
CA GLY A 120 -4.61 -7.84 -9.10
C GLY A 120 -3.54 -8.87 -9.46
N GLY A 121 -3.93 -9.91 -10.17
CA GLY A 121 -2.99 -10.89 -10.74
C GLY A 121 -2.04 -10.26 -11.77
N LEU A 122 -2.59 -9.46 -12.68
CA LEU A 122 -1.82 -8.75 -13.71
C LEU A 122 -0.82 -7.75 -13.12
N GLN A 123 -1.16 -7.03 -12.04
CA GLN A 123 -0.24 -6.16 -11.31
C GLN A 123 1.00 -6.92 -10.84
N HIS A 124 0.83 -8.08 -10.19
CA HIS A 124 1.95 -8.88 -9.73
C HIS A 124 2.79 -9.47 -10.87
N LYS A 125 2.14 -9.91 -11.94
CA LYS A 125 2.82 -10.33 -13.17
C LYS A 125 3.71 -9.20 -13.72
N GLN A 126 3.20 -8.00 -13.85
CA GLN A 126 3.93 -6.84 -14.37
C GLN A 126 5.09 -6.40 -13.45
N ILE A 127 4.89 -6.40 -12.12
CA ILE A 127 5.97 -6.11 -11.16
C ILE A 127 7.09 -7.14 -11.31
N SER A 128 6.75 -8.43 -11.40
CA SER A 128 7.70 -9.52 -11.62
C SER A 128 8.50 -9.35 -12.90
N GLN A 129 7.84 -9.01 -14.03
CA GLN A 129 8.49 -8.73 -15.31
C GLN A 129 9.52 -7.60 -15.20
N ARG A 130 9.13 -6.48 -14.58
CA ARG A 130 10.03 -5.33 -14.41
C ARG A 130 11.17 -5.66 -13.45
N MET A 131 10.91 -6.39 -12.36
CA MET A 131 11.96 -6.85 -11.44
C MET A 131 13.00 -7.71 -12.15
N PHE A 132 12.56 -8.69 -12.93
CA PHE A 132 13.43 -9.57 -13.73
C PHE A 132 14.23 -8.76 -14.77
N LYS A 133 13.55 -7.93 -15.54
CA LYS A 133 14.17 -7.11 -16.60
C LYS A 133 15.24 -6.15 -16.06
N ASN A 134 15.01 -5.57 -14.89
CA ASN A 134 15.91 -4.59 -14.29
C ASN A 134 17.09 -5.26 -13.54
N ASN A 135 16.98 -6.55 -13.20
CA ASN A 135 17.97 -7.26 -12.38
C ASN A 135 18.28 -8.66 -12.95
N PRO A 136 18.63 -8.81 -14.23
CA PRO A 136 18.78 -10.13 -14.88
C PRO A 136 19.89 -10.98 -14.24
N GLN A 137 20.92 -10.35 -13.62
CA GLN A 137 22.02 -11.10 -12.98
C GLN A 137 21.58 -11.75 -11.67
N ALA A 138 20.60 -11.18 -10.95
CA ALA A 138 20.02 -11.81 -9.77
C ALA A 138 19.22 -13.08 -10.13
N PHE A 139 18.68 -13.15 -11.35
CA PHE A 139 17.84 -14.24 -11.85
C PHE A 139 18.53 -15.10 -12.92
N GLY A 140 19.85 -15.28 -12.79
CA GLY A 140 20.60 -16.19 -13.66
C GLY A 140 20.18 -17.66 -13.47
N ASN A 141 20.75 -18.55 -14.31
CA ASN A 141 20.49 -19.99 -14.20
C ASN A 141 20.81 -20.52 -12.79
N ASN A 142 19.92 -21.35 -12.25
CA ASN A 142 20.02 -21.92 -10.90
C ASN A 142 19.95 -20.89 -9.74
N ALA A 143 19.58 -19.65 -10.01
CA ALA A 143 19.32 -18.69 -8.95
C ALA A 143 18.20 -19.21 -8.02
N VAL A 144 18.37 -19.03 -6.73
CA VAL A 144 17.43 -19.52 -5.71
C VAL A 144 16.38 -18.43 -5.42
N VAL A 145 15.12 -18.77 -5.55
CA VAL A 145 14.00 -17.87 -5.22
C VAL A 145 13.13 -18.55 -4.18
N THR A 146 12.98 -17.91 -3.03
CA THR A 146 12.01 -18.33 -2.01
C THR A 146 10.83 -17.38 -2.04
N ALA A 147 9.61 -17.89 -2.16
CA ALA A 147 8.38 -17.13 -2.13
C ALA A 147 7.49 -17.61 -0.99
N LYS A 148 7.12 -16.69 -0.09
CA LYS A 148 6.29 -16.98 1.07
C LYS A 148 5.13 -16.02 1.15
N SER A 149 3.92 -16.51 1.44
CA SER A 149 2.73 -15.69 1.63
C SER A 149 2.05 -15.95 2.97
N THR A 150 1.23 -15.00 3.39
CA THR A 150 0.22 -15.27 4.42
C THR A 150 -0.75 -16.34 3.91
N VAL A 151 -1.50 -16.97 4.82
CA VAL A 151 -2.46 -18.04 4.49
C VAL A 151 -3.75 -17.52 3.81
N VAL A 152 -3.82 -16.24 3.54
CA VAL A 152 -5.00 -15.62 2.92
C VAL A 152 -4.98 -15.85 1.40
N PRO A 153 -6.07 -16.36 0.79
CA PRO A 153 -6.09 -16.77 -0.63
C PRO A 153 -5.57 -15.72 -1.60
N ARG A 154 -5.99 -14.45 -1.48
CA ARG A 154 -5.51 -13.37 -2.36
C ARG A 154 -3.99 -13.15 -2.32
N CYS A 155 -3.34 -13.40 -1.17
CA CYS A 155 -1.88 -13.31 -1.07
C CYS A 155 -1.20 -14.50 -1.73
N ILE A 156 -1.77 -15.71 -1.58
CA ILE A 156 -1.28 -16.94 -2.23
C ILE A 156 -1.37 -16.79 -3.75
N ILE A 157 -2.51 -16.32 -4.26
CA ILE A 157 -2.74 -16.14 -5.69
C ILE A 157 -1.82 -15.02 -6.24
N SER A 158 -1.65 -13.90 -5.52
CA SER A 158 -0.68 -12.85 -5.87
C SER A 158 0.74 -13.40 -6.01
N MET A 159 1.17 -14.23 -5.05
CA MET A 159 2.46 -14.93 -5.09
C MET A 159 2.57 -15.84 -6.31
N ALA A 160 1.51 -16.59 -6.63
CA ALA A 160 1.49 -17.49 -7.79
C ALA A 160 1.65 -16.73 -9.11
N TYR A 161 0.91 -15.62 -9.33
CA TYR A 161 1.07 -14.78 -10.51
C TYR A 161 2.50 -14.26 -10.65
N PHE A 162 3.09 -13.81 -9.54
CA PHE A 162 4.46 -13.30 -9.52
C PHE A 162 5.49 -14.36 -9.88
N THR A 163 5.44 -15.55 -9.23
CA THR A 163 6.40 -16.62 -9.41
C THR A 163 6.26 -17.32 -10.76
N ASN A 164 5.03 -17.48 -11.27
CA ASN A 164 4.78 -18.02 -12.61
C ASN A 164 5.43 -17.14 -13.68
N GLU A 165 5.37 -15.82 -13.53
CA GLU A 165 6.02 -14.88 -14.46
C GLU A 165 7.56 -14.99 -14.39
N LEU A 166 8.16 -15.14 -13.20
CA LEU A 166 9.61 -15.40 -13.08
C LEU A 166 9.99 -16.68 -13.78
N THR A 167 9.21 -17.76 -13.59
CA THR A 167 9.44 -19.06 -14.27
C THR A 167 9.32 -18.94 -15.78
N ALA A 168 8.35 -18.15 -16.28
CA ALA A 168 8.19 -17.92 -17.72
C ALA A 168 9.40 -17.17 -18.32
N ASN A 169 9.99 -16.23 -17.57
CA ASN A 169 11.18 -15.50 -18.00
C ASN A 169 12.47 -16.34 -17.91
N ASN A 170 12.60 -17.18 -16.89
CA ASN A 170 13.72 -18.13 -16.76
C ASN A 170 13.28 -19.45 -16.11
N PRO A 171 13.00 -20.50 -16.88
CA PRO A 171 12.57 -21.80 -16.35
C PRO A 171 13.67 -22.58 -15.61
N LYS A 172 14.92 -22.07 -15.58
CA LYS A 172 16.03 -22.66 -14.83
C LYS A 172 16.20 -22.08 -13.43
N LEU A 173 15.28 -21.22 -13.00
CA LEU A 173 15.26 -20.75 -11.61
C LEU A 173 14.88 -21.89 -10.66
N ASN A 174 15.53 -21.92 -9.50
CA ASN A 174 15.13 -22.82 -8.41
C ASN A 174 14.15 -22.06 -7.49
N ILE A 175 12.86 -22.20 -7.78
CA ILE A 175 11.79 -21.46 -7.04
C ILE A 175 11.10 -22.41 -6.07
N SER A 176 11.09 -22.04 -4.77
CA SER A 176 10.23 -22.65 -3.75
C SER A 176 9.09 -21.70 -3.38
N VAL A 177 7.86 -22.24 -3.29
CA VAL A 177 6.65 -21.50 -3.00
C VAL A 177 5.98 -22.10 -1.76
N GLU A 178 5.75 -21.29 -0.73
CA GLU A 178 5.18 -21.75 0.52
C GLU A 178 4.15 -20.76 1.08
N SER A 179 3.07 -21.29 1.68
CA SER A 179 2.13 -20.54 2.50
C SER A 179 1.83 -21.36 3.76
N SER A 180 2.05 -20.79 4.94
CA SER A 180 1.91 -21.52 6.21
C SER A 180 1.75 -20.57 7.38
N ASP A 181 1.01 -21.00 8.41
CA ASP A 181 0.92 -20.31 9.71
C ASP A 181 2.29 -20.10 10.36
N LYS A 182 3.27 -20.96 10.07
CA LYS A 182 4.66 -20.84 10.50
C LYS A 182 5.27 -19.47 10.16
N TYR A 183 4.85 -18.86 9.05
CA TYR A 183 5.38 -17.60 8.55
C TYR A 183 4.59 -16.38 9.01
N MET A 184 3.38 -16.56 9.56
CA MET A 184 2.54 -15.49 10.05
C MET A 184 3.23 -14.66 11.13
N LYS A 185 4.11 -15.27 11.93
CA LYS A 185 4.91 -14.61 12.98
C LYS A 185 5.75 -13.42 12.48
N TYR A 186 5.98 -13.27 11.17
CA TYR A 186 6.63 -12.11 10.57
C TYR A 186 5.93 -11.56 9.32
N LEU A 187 5.12 -12.36 8.62
CA LEU A 187 4.38 -11.87 7.44
C LEU A 187 3.12 -11.09 7.83
N ASN A 188 2.56 -11.36 9.02
CA ASN A 188 1.35 -10.71 9.52
C ASN A 188 1.40 -10.60 11.05
N HIS A 189 2.51 -10.08 11.56
CA HIS A 189 2.73 -9.95 13.00
C HIS A 189 2.03 -8.71 13.56
N HIS A 190 1.33 -8.90 14.67
CA HIS A 190 0.72 -7.84 15.48
C HIS A 190 0.98 -8.15 16.94
N THR A 191 1.57 -7.21 17.68
CA THR A 191 1.71 -7.36 19.14
C THR A 191 0.37 -7.19 19.85
N LYS A 192 0.24 -7.77 21.02
CA LYS A 192 -0.98 -7.59 21.84
C LYS A 192 -1.21 -6.12 22.13
N GLU A 193 -0.17 -5.39 22.46
CA GLU A 193 -0.20 -3.96 22.78
C GLU A 193 -0.70 -3.13 21.58
N SER A 194 -0.28 -3.47 20.36
CA SER A 194 -0.77 -2.80 19.15
C SER A 194 -2.23 -3.12 18.86
N ILE A 195 -2.68 -4.35 19.10
CA ILE A 195 -4.08 -4.76 18.96
C ILE A 195 -4.94 -4.02 20.00
N ASP A 196 -4.50 -4.01 21.27
CA ASP A 196 -5.20 -3.31 22.34
C ASP A 196 -5.32 -1.80 22.04
N PHE A 197 -4.24 -1.17 21.57
CA PHE A 197 -4.25 0.24 21.17
C PHE A 197 -5.27 0.54 20.06
N LYS A 198 -5.40 -0.34 19.06
CA LYS A 198 -6.35 -0.18 17.97
C LYS A 198 -7.81 -0.40 18.39
N SER A 199 -8.05 -1.28 19.38
CA SER A 199 -9.37 -1.70 19.81
C SER A 199 -9.93 -0.90 20.98
N GLN A 200 -9.09 -0.27 21.81
CA GLN A 200 -9.51 0.48 22.97
C GLN A 200 -10.22 1.78 22.58
N ASP A 201 -11.28 2.14 23.34
CA ASP A 201 -11.92 3.44 23.20
C ASP A 201 -11.04 4.51 23.87
N ASN A 202 -10.35 5.29 23.04
CA ASN A 202 -9.40 6.30 23.46
C ASN A 202 -9.57 7.59 22.63
N PHE A 203 -8.80 8.62 22.95
CA PHE A 203 -8.89 9.93 22.33
C PHE A 203 -8.91 9.90 20.79
N TRP A 204 -8.03 9.14 20.17
CA TRP A 204 -7.95 9.11 18.70
C TRP A 204 -9.15 8.41 18.04
N GLN A 205 -9.78 7.45 18.72
CA GLN A 205 -11.01 6.81 18.25
C GLN A 205 -12.18 7.80 18.23
N GLU A 206 -12.25 8.69 19.21
CA GLU A 206 -13.26 9.74 19.24
C GLU A 206 -13.04 10.76 18.11
N GLU A 207 -11.81 11.22 17.91
CA GLU A 207 -11.48 12.12 16.81
C GLU A 207 -11.77 11.48 15.44
N LYS A 208 -11.45 10.21 15.27
CA LYS A 208 -11.82 9.44 14.08
C LYS A 208 -13.34 9.41 13.87
N ARG A 209 -14.11 9.15 14.93
CA ARG A 209 -15.58 9.12 14.85
C ARG A 209 -16.15 10.46 14.41
N LYS A 210 -15.71 11.54 15.03
CA LYS A 210 -16.14 12.92 14.68
C LYS A 210 -15.81 13.24 13.24
N LEU A 211 -14.56 13.00 12.83
CA LEU A 211 -14.11 13.27 11.46
C LEU A 211 -14.91 12.48 10.42
N LYS A 212 -15.18 11.19 10.73
CA LYS A 212 -15.97 10.31 9.87
C LYS A 212 -17.44 10.75 9.82
N GLN A 213 -18.06 11.09 10.93
CA GLN A 213 -19.44 11.58 10.98
C GLN A 213 -19.59 12.89 10.20
N ASP A 214 -18.68 13.84 10.39
CA ASP A 214 -18.68 15.09 9.64
C ASP A 214 -18.59 14.85 8.14
N ALA A 215 -17.73 13.90 7.71
CA ALA A 215 -17.50 13.60 6.30
C ALA A 215 -18.67 12.85 5.64
N LEU A 216 -19.38 11.99 6.40
CA LEU A 216 -20.48 11.17 5.88
C LEU A 216 -21.84 11.88 5.92
N ARG A 217 -21.97 12.99 6.65
CA ARG A 217 -23.18 13.82 6.66
C ARG A 217 -23.27 14.61 5.36
N SER A 218 -24.09 14.13 4.43
CA SER A 218 -24.32 14.77 3.16
C SER A 218 -25.80 14.72 2.76
N ASP A 219 -26.55 15.77 3.15
CA ASP A 219 -27.94 15.94 2.71
C ASP A 219 -28.02 16.03 1.19
N ARG A 220 -27.03 16.66 0.56
CA ARG A 220 -26.96 16.75 -0.90
C ARG A 220 -26.87 15.35 -1.54
N PHE A 221 -26.01 14.47 -1.02
CA PHE A 221 -25.85 13.11 -1.55
C PHE A 221 -27.15 12.32 -1.42
N ILE A 222 -27.82 12.41 -0.28
CA ILE A 222 -29.09 11.74 -0.03
C ILE A 222 -30.20 12.30 -0.92
N LYS A 223 -30.34 13.62 -1.04
CA LYS A 223 -31.32 14.27 -1.94
C LYS A 223 -31.05 13.99 -3.41
N ASN A 224 -29.81 13.68 -3.78
CA ASN A 224 -29.47 13.24 -5.13
C ASN A 224 -30.02 11.83 -5.45
N LEU A 225 -30.17 10.97 -4.46
CA LEU A 225 -30.65 9.59 -4.63
C LEU A 225 -32.12 9.41 -4.28
N PHE A 226 -32.65 10.16 -3.31
CA PHE A 226 -34.01 9.99 -2.80
C PHE A 226 -34.83 11.27 -2.99
N ASN A 227 -36.12 11.10 -3.36
CA ASN A 227 -37.06 12.18 -3.59
C ASN A 227 -38.12 12.33 -2.48
N ASN A 228 -38.05 11.51 -1.40
CA ASN A 228 -39.03 11.48 -0.33
C ASN A 228 -38.30 11.53 1.04
N GLU A 229 -38.32 12.69 1.68
CA GLU A 229 -37.64 12.93 2.96
C GLU A 229 -38.25 12.10 4.11
N ASP A 230 -39.60 11.93 4.14
CA ASP A 230 -40.28 11.13 5.15
C ASP A 230 -39.90 9.64 5.05
N TYR A 231 -39.74 9.14 3.83
CA TYR A 231 -39.28 7.80 3.58
C TYR A 231 -37.85 7.61 4.08
N VAL A 232 -36.95 8.53 3.76
CA VAL A 232 -35.56 8.52 4.20
C VAL A 232 -35.48 8.53 5.74
N TYR A 233 -36.17 9.45 6.38
CA TYR A 233 -36.18 9.56 7.83
C TYR A 233 -36.60 8.24 8.54
N LYS A 234 -37.58 7.54 7.99
CA LYS A 234 -38.12 6.32 8.60
C LYS A 234 -37.34 5.04 8.27
N ASN A 235 -36.65 4.97 7.12
CA ASN A 235 -36.19 3.71 6.56
C ASN A 235 -34.72 3.68 6.17
N VAL A 236 -34.02 4.82 6.14
CA VAL A 236 -32.65 4.92 5.61
C VAL A 236 -31.69 5.44 6.68
N ASN A 237 -30.55 4.81 6.81
CA ASN A 237 -29.42 5.41 7.52
C ASN A 237 -28.54 6.15 6.48
N PRO A 238 -28.58 7.50 6.44
CA PRO A 238 -27.88 8.28 5.45
C PRO A 238 -26.36 8.07 5.44
N GLU A 239 -25.72 8.07 6.61
CA GLU A 239 -24.27 7.91 6.74
C GLU A 239 -23.81 6.55 6.19
N LYS A 240 -24.60 5.48 6.45
CA LYS A 240 -24.29 4.14 5.91
C LYS A 240 -24.41 4.10 4.39
N VAL A 241 -25.39 4.77 3.80
CA VAL A 241 -25.54 4.84 2.34
C VAL A 241 -24.35 5.57 1.71
N VAL A 242 -23.96 6.72 2.25
CA VAL A 242 -22.80 7.49 1.78
C VAL A 242 -21.52 6.66 1.88
N GLU A 243 -21.28 6.02 3.02
CA GLU A 243 -20.10 5.20 3.23
C GLU A 243 -20.04 3.99 2.29
N SER A 244 -21.17 3.29 2.09
CA SER A 244 -21.23 2.14 1.18
C SER A 244 -20.89 2.56 -0.25
N PHE A 245 -21.49 3.65 -0.73
CA PHE A 245 -21.18 4.17 -2.07
C PHE A 245 -19.75 4.65 -2.20
N TYR A 246 -19.15 5.22 -1.16
CA TYR A 246 -17.73 5.59 -1.19
C TYR A 246 -16.83 4.37 -1.39
N TRP A 247 -17.05 3.28 -0.64
CA TRP A 247 -16.25 2.07 -0.78
C TRP A 247 -16.46 1.39 -2.13
N ILE A 248 -17.69 1.34 -2.62
CA ILE A 248 -18.00 0.81 -3.94
C ILE A 248 -17.33 1.67 -5.03
N ALA A 249 -17.46 3.01 -4.96
CA ALA A 249 -16.83 3.91 -5.92
C ALA A 249 -15.29 3.74 -5.93
N SER A 250 -14.69 3.59 -4.73
CA SER A 250 -13.25 3.39 -4.57
C SER A 250 -12.77 2.06 -5.16
N ASP A 251 -13.61 1.02 -5.15
CA ASP A 251 -13.25 -0.31 -5.64
C ASP A 251 -13.39 -0.46 -7.17
N MET A 252 -14.21 0.36 -7.83
CA MET A 252 -14.44 0.25 -9.28
C MET A 252 -13.14 0.29 -10.10
N GLN A 253 -12.12 1.02 -9.65
CA GLN A 253 -10.80 1.05 -10.30
C GLN A 253 -10.03 -0.27 -10.23
N ASN A 254 -10.46 -1.20 -9.39
CA ASN A 254 -9.86 -2.52 -9.21
C ASN A 254 -10.52 -3.61 -10.06
N LEU A 255 -11.58 -3.26 -10.77
CA LEU A 255 -12.43 -4.17 -11.55
C LEU A 255 -12.32 -3.85 -13.04
N GLU A 256 -12.55 -4.85 -13.87
CA GLU A 256 -12.67 -4.66 -15.32
C GLU A 256 -14.07 -4.15 -15.69
N THR A 257 -14.32 -2.87 -15.45
CA THR A 257 -15.62 -2.24 -15.70
C THR A 257 -15.47 -0.77 -16.04
N ASP A 258 -16.38 -0.27 -16.90
CA ASP A 258 -16.55 1.17 -17.15
C ASP A 258 -17.54 1.82 -16.17
N ILE A 259 -18.15 1.05 -15.27
CA ILE A 259 -19.08 1.58 -14.27
C ILE A 259 -18.29 2.39 -13.24
N SER A 260 -18.78 3.59 -12.95
CA SER A 260 -18.27 4.47 -11.90
C SER A 260 -19.41 4.94 -11.01
N PHE A 261 -19.06 5.31 -9.77
CA PHE A 261 -19.97 5.96 -8.82
C PHE A 261 -19.40 7.26 -8.27
N TYR A 262 -18.25 7.71 -8.76
CA TYR A 262 -17.68 9.00 -8.36
C TYR A 262 -18.56 10.19 -8.75
N ASP A 263 -19.37 10.05 -9.79
CA ASP A 263 -20.36 11.05 -10.25
C ASP A 263 -21.43 11.38 -9.21
N LEU A 264 -21.67 10.49 -8.25
CA LEU A 264 -22.62 10.72 -7.16
C LEU A 264 -22.09 11.72 -6.11
N PHE A 265 -20.78 11.90 -6.04
CA PHE A 265 -20.09 12.73 -5.06
C PHE A 265 -19.61 14.06 -5.66
N THR A 266 -19.49 15.08 -4.81
CA THR A 266 -18.60 16.20 -5.12
C THR A 266 -17.16 15.85 -4.78
N LYS A 267 -16.22 16.61 -5.35
CA LYS A 267 -14.78 16.43 -5.03
C LYS A 267 -14.50 16.66 -3.53
N ASP A 268 -15.19 17.63 -2.91
CA ASP A 268 -15.05 17.92 -1.49
C ASP A 268 -15.56 16.78 -0.61
N GLU A 269 -16.68 16.15 -0.96
CA GLU A 269 -17.21 14.99 -0.25
C GLU A 269 -16.23 13.82 -0.32
N LEU A 270 -15.69 13.49 -1.49
CA LEU A 270 -14.69 12.45 -1.66
C LEU A 270 -13.44 12.74 -0.83
N PHE A 271 -12.95 13.97 -0.87
CA PHE A 271 -11.76 14.36 -0.11
C PHE A 271 -12.00 14.27 1.41
N ASN A 272 -13.13 14.74 1.90
CA ASN A 272 -13.44 14.70 3.34
C ASN A 272 -13.56 13.26 3.86
N ILE A 273 -14.20 12.37 3.10
CA ILE A 273 -14.29 10.94 3.47
C ILE A 273 -12.89 10.31 3.41
N TYR A 274 -12.13 10.56 2.33
CA TYR A 274 -10.75 10.11 2.23
C TYR A 274 -9.89 10.54 3.42
N GLN A 275 -9.97 11.83 3.80
CA GLN A 275 -9.19 12.38 4.92
C GLN A 275 -9.48 11.63 6.24
N ALA A 276 -10.75 11.34 6.53
CA ALA A 276 -11.14 10.59 7.72
C ALA A 276 -10.59 9.16 7.71
N ILE A 277 -10.64 8.49 6.57
CA ILE A 277 -10.14 7.13 6.37
C ILE A 277 -8.62 7.11 6.41
N ASN A 278 -7.97 8.07 5.73
CA ASN A 278 -6.51 8.19 5.73
C ASN A 278 -5.95 8.40 7.16
N TYR A 279 -6.60 9.24 7.96
CA TYR A 279 -6.25 9.41 9.37
C TYR A 279 -6.35 8.09 10.16
N GLN A 280 -7.41 7.32 9.96
CA GLN A 280 -7.56 6.01 10.61
C GLN A 280 -6.40 5.07 10.27
N PHE A 281 -6.04 4.95 8.99
CA PHE A 281 -4.92 4.10 8.57
C PHE A 281 -3.58 4.62 9.08
N TYR A 282 -3.39 5.94 9.08
CA TYR A 282 -2.18 6.55 9.61
C TYR A 282 -1.96 6.21 11.10
N VAL A 283 -3.00 6.32 11.93
CA VAL A 283 -2.89 6.00 13.36
C VAL A 283 -2.75 4.49 13.59
N ASN A 284 -3.44 3.67 12.81
CA ASN A 284 -3.43 2.21 12.95
C ASN A 284 -2.16 1.53 12.42
N ASP A 285 -1.50 2.10 11.39
CA ASP A 285 -0.54 1.32 10.62
C ASP A 285 0.74 2.11 10.23
N ALA A 286 0.87 3.39 10.63
CA ALA A 286 2.02 4.21 10.25
C ALA A 286 2.76 4.85 11.45
N ALA A 287 3.41 5.99 11.23
CA ALA A 287 4.28 6.66 12.19
C ALA A 287 3.54 7.61 13.14
N SER A 288 2.23 7.46 13.34
CA SER A 288 1.49 8.35 14.22
C SER A 288 2.08 8.38 15.63
N PRO A 289 2.38 9.57 16.18
CA PRO A 289 2.92 9.70 17.54
C PRO A 289 1.93 9.23 18.62
N LEU A 290 0.63 9.17 18.29
CA LEU A 290 -0.40 8.66 19.20
C LEU A 290 -0.19 7.20 19.59
N SER A 291 0.40 6.40 18.70
CA SER A 291 0.71 4.99 18.95
C SER A 291 1.96 4.78 19.82
N LYS A 292 2.74 5.84 20.10
CA LYS A 292 4.00 5.78 20.85
C LYS A 292 4.96 4.68 20.36
N GLY A 293 4.91 4.38 19.05
CA GLY A 293 5.75 3.35 18.43
C GLY A 293 5.14 1.96 18.38
N LEU A 294 4.12 1.64 19.18
CA LEU A 294 3.52 0.29 19.29
C LEU A 294 3.15 -0.33 17.94
N VAL A 295 2.67 0.49 17.01
CA VAL A 295 2.21 0.00 15.71
C VAL A 295 3.35 -0.33 14.77
N LYS A 296 4.36 0.56 14.68
CA LYS A 296 5.53 0.32 13.82
C LYS A 296 6.38 -0.85 14.29
N ASP A 297 6.40 -1.14 15.60
CA ASP A 297 7.14 -2.24 16.18
C ASP A 297 6.63 -3.63 15.75
N ASN A 298 5.41 -3.70 15.20
CA ASN A 298 4.92 -4.90 14.52
C ASN A 298 5.84 -5.36 13.36
N ALA A 299 6.65 -4.45 12.81
CA ALA A 299 7.59 -4.77 11.73
C ALA A 299 8.89 -5.45 12.20
N ILE A 300 9.19 -5.47 13.51
CA ILE A 300 10.47 -6.00 14.03
C ILE A 300 10.75 -7.43 13.58
N PRO A 301 9.83 -8.41 13.68
CA PRO A 301 10.10 -9.77 13.23
C PRO A 301 10.34 -9.87 11.71
N LEU A 302 9.66 -9.03 10.92
CA LEU A 302 9.86 -8.98 9.48
C LEU A 302 11.24 -8.42 9.11
N VAL A 303 11.68 -7.33 9.77
CA VAL A 303 13.01 -6.74 9.55
C VAL A 303 14.12 -7.72 9.96
N LYS A 304 13.96 -8.46 11.07
CA LYS A 304 14.88 -9.53 11.47
C LYS A 304 14.98 -10.62 10.40
N ASN A 305 13.84 -11.08 9.86
CA ASN A 305 13.83 -12.06 8.77
C ASN A 305 14.48 -11.52 7.48
N ILE A 306 14.28 -10.24 7.15
CA ILE A 306 14.97 -9.60 6.01
C ILE A 306 16.49 -9.60 6.21
N LEU A 307 16.96 -9.25 7.40
CA LEU A 307 18.40 -9.29 7.73
C LEU A 307 18.98 -10.70 7.64
N GLU A 308 18.33 -11.68 8.25
CA GLU A 308 18.76 -13.08 8.26
C GLU A 308 18.90 -13.65 6.83
N GLU A 309 17.91 -13.44 5.99
CA GLU A 309 17.93 -13.92 4.61
C GLU A 309 18.95 -13.18 3.74
N ALA A 310 19.11 -11.86 3.92
CA ALA A 310 20.14 -11.10 3.21
C ALA A 310 21.56 -11.59 3.56
N GLU A 311 21.84 -11.83 4.85
CA GLU A 311 23.13 -12.37 5.29
C GLU A 311 23.37 -13.78 4.77
N ASP A 312 22.33 -14.62 4.68
CA ASP A 312 22.47 -15.97 4.11
C ASP A 312 22.86 -15.93 2.61
N TYR A 313 22.22 -15.03 1.83
CA TYR A 313 22.58 -14.88 0.41
C TYR A 313 24.00 -14.32 0.23
N ILE A 314 24.42 -13.36 1.06
CA ILE A 314 25.77 -12.77 1.01
C ILE A 314 26.82 -13.79 1.43
N LYS A 315 26.65 -14.43 2.59
CA LYS A 315 27.62 -15.35 3.17
C LYS A 315 27.84 -16.61 2.30
N ASN A 316 26.76 -17.14 1.73
CA ASN A 316 26.80 -18.35 0.92
C ASN A 316 26.94 -18.07 -0.58
N ASN A 317 27.23 -16.83 -0.95
CA ASN A 317 27.41 -16.37 -2.34
C ASN A 317 26.27 -16.81 -3.28
N LYS A 318 25.03 -16.80 -2.76
CA LYS A 318 23.82 -17.15 -3.53
C LYS A 318 23.40 -15.98 -4.41
N SER A 319 22.63 -16.26 -5.47
CA SER A 319 21.88 -15.27 -6.22
C SER A 319 20.39 -15.66 -6.27
N GLY A 320 19.52 -14.65 -6.40
CA GLY A 320 18.06 -14.86 -6.48
C GLY A 320 17.26 -13.83 -5.69
N ALA A 321 16.17 -14.29 -5.07
CA ALA A 321 15.27 -13.41 -4.33
C ALA A 321 14.58 -14.10 -3.16
N SER A 322 14.27 -13.29 -2.12
CA SER A 322 13.32 -13.66 -1.06
C SER A 322 12.06 -12.79 -1.22
N LEU A 323 10.99 -13.43 -1.65
CA LEU A 323 9.72 -12.80 -1.96
C LEU A 323 8.72 -13.06 -0.83
N ARG A 324 8.07 -12.00 -0.34
CA ARG A 324 7.08 -12.07 0.74
C ARG A 324 5.80 -11.38 0.31
N PHE A 325 4.65 -12.03 0.55
CA PHE A 325 3.34 -11.53 0.14
C PHE A 325 2.40 -11.46 1.34
N GLY A 326 1.86 -10.26 1.59
CA GLY A 326 1.03 -9.99 2.76
C GLY A 326 0.04 -8.84 2.53
N HIS A 327 -0.05 -7.94 3.50
CA HIS A 327 -1.12 -6.95 3.63
C HIS A 327 -0.61 -5.53 3.82
N ASP A 328 -1.51 -4.55 3.61
CA ASP A 328 -1.32 -3.13 3.93
C ASP A 328 -0.93 -2.90 5.40
N GLY A 329 -1.60 -3.58 6.34
CA GLY A 329 -1.30 -3.52 7.77
C GLY A 329 0.07 -4.06 8.20
N ASN A 330 0.90 -4.52 7.25
CA ASN A 330 2.29 -4.92 7.51
C ASN A 330 3.29 -4.12 6.69
N ILE A 331 2.96 -3.75 5.44
CA ILE A 331 3.87 -2.91 4.65
C ILE A 331 3.95 -1.49 5.22
N ALA A 332 2.83 -0.89 5.64
CA ALA A 332 2.85 0.47 6.19
C ALA A 332 3.66 0.58 7.49
N PRO A 333 3.50 -0.33 8.49
CA PRO A 333 4.40 -0.39 9.64
C PRO A 333 5.87 -0.63 9.28
N LEU A 334 6.16 -1.48 8.29
CA LEU A 334 7.51 -1.74 7.81
C LEU A 334 8.17 -0.46 7.29
N LEU A 335 7.46 0.31 6.47
CA LEU A 335 7.94 1.57 5.92
C LEU A 335 8.21 2.61 7.01
N ALA A 336 7.28 2.74 7.97
CA ALA A 336 7.43 3.65 9.11
C ALA A 336 8.60 3.24 10.03
N PHE A 337 8.74 1.93 10.32
CA PHE A 337 9.80 1.40 11.18
C PHE A 337 11.20 1.59 10.55
N MET A 338 11.33 1.31 9.27
CA MET A 338 12.58 1.51 8.53
C MET A 338 12.82 2.99 8.20
N ARG A 339 11.90 3.89 8.52
CA ARG A 339 11.94 5.31 8.23
C ARG A 339 12.21 5.60 6.74
N VAL A 340 11.48 4.87 5.90
CA VAL A 340 11.53 5.09 4.45
C VAL A 340 11.03 6.51 4.15
N GLU A 341 11.67 7.20 3.22
CA GLU A 341 11.39 8.57 2.84
C GLU A 341 9.89 8.87 2.68
N GLY A 342 9.41 9.87 3.42
CA GLY A 342 8.00 10.27 3.43
C GLY A 342 7.06 9.37 4.25
N MET A 343 7.55 8.24 4.82
CA MET A 343 6.71 7.27 5.51
C MET A 343 6.82 7.35 7.05
N ASP A 344 7.75 8.13 7.59
CA ASP A 344 8.01 8.29 9.02
C ASP A 344 7.60 9.66 9.59
N LYS A 345 6.88 10.46 8.80
CA LYS A 345 6.44 11.80 9.22
C LYS A 345 5.37 11.71 10.30
N GLU A 346 5.52 12.54 11.32
CA GLU A 346 4.61 12.63 12.45
C GLU A 346 3.66 13.82 12.29
N GLU A 347 2.36 13.59 12.52
CA GLU A 347 1.30 14.60 12.55
C GLU A 347 0.23 14.20 13.56
N ILE A 348 -0.22 15.13 14.38
CA ILE A 348 -1.25 14.91 15.40
C ILE A 348 -2.61 15.48 15.00
N ASN A 349 -2.64 16.46 14.10
CA ASN A 349 -3.89 17.05 13.62
C ASN A 349 -4.53 16.13 12.57
N PRO A 350 -5.69 15.52 12.85
CA PRO A 350 -6.36 14.61 11.91
C PRO A 350 -6.61 15.20 10.52
N ARG A 351 -6.82 16.52 10.46
CA ARG A 351 -7.12 17.26 9.22
C ARG A 351 -5.87 17.64 8.40
N GLU A 352 -4.66 17.40 8.95
CA GLU A 352 -3.39 17.75 8.30
C GLU A 352 -2.58 16.50 7.87
N VAL A 353 -2.99 15.30 8.32
CA VAL A 353 -2.28 14.04 8.04
C VAL A 353 -2.03 13.85 6.55
N TYR A 354 -2.99 14.16 5.68
CA TYR A 354 -2.85 13.98 4.23
C TYR A 354 -1.69 14.78 3.62
N LYS A 355 -1.25 15.85 4.29
CA LYS A 355 -0.12 16.66 3.82
C LYS A 355 1.23 15.93 3.96
N VAL A 356 1.33 15.01 4.92
CA VAL A 356 2.58 14.35 5.30
C VAL A 356 2.59 12.85 5.03
N TRP A 357 1.41 12.21 5.00
CA TRP A 357 1.28 10.77 4.79
C TRP A 357 -0.04 10.41 4.10
N ASN A 358 0.02 9.49 3.14
CA ASN A 358 -1.14 9.06 2.37
C ASN A 358 -1.14 7.55 2.13
N THR A 359 -2.28 6.91 2.37
CA THR A 359 -2.47 5.47 2.14
C THR A 359 -2.20 5.08 0.68
N PHE A 360 -2.60 5.89 -0.28
CA PHE A 360 -2.39 5.62 -1.71
C PHE A 360 -0.90 5.68 -2.14
N GLN A 361 -0.03 6.30 -1.32
CA GLN A 361 1.42 6.32 -1.53
C GLN A 361 2.10 5.16 -0.80
N ALA A 362 1.72 4.92 0.47
CA ALA A 362 2.34 3.92 1.33
C ALA A 362 1.90 2.50 0.96
N ALA A 363 0.62 2.31 0.73
CA ALA A 363 0.03 0.98 0.60
C ALA A 363 -1.08 0.91 -0.47
N PRO A 364 -0.86 1.34 -1.74
CA PRO A 364 -1.80 1.04 -2.82
C PRO A 364 -1.97 -0.49 -2.97
N MET A 365 -2.90 -0.95 -3.80
CA MET A 365 -2.96 -2.37 -4.18
C MET A 365 -1.62 -2.81 -4.78
N ALA A 366 -1.17 -4.02 -4.50
CA ALA A 366 0.15 -4.56 -4.89
C ALA A 366 1.37 -3.72 -4.43
N ALA A 367 1.19 -2.81 -3.44
CA ALA A 367 2.29 -2.05 -2.88
C ALA A 367 3.46 -2.94 -2.50
N ASN A 368 4.68 -2.49 -2.75
CA ASN A 368 5.85 -3.29 -2.43
C ASN A 368 7.07 -2.45 -2.04
N LEU A 369 7.86 -3.01 -1.13
CA LEU A 369 9.21 -2.56 -0.81
C LEU A 369 10.20 -3.58 -1.35
N GLN A 370 11.15 -3.13 -2.15
CA GLN A 370 12.24 -3.94 -2.68
C GLN A 370 13.57 -3.41 -2.17
N MET A 371 14.41 -4.29 -1.65
CA MET A 371 15.82 -4.04 -1.37
C MET A 371 16.64 -4.83 -2.39
N ILE A 372 17.31 -4.12 -3.29
CA ILE A 372 18.08 -4.75 -4.37
C ILE A 372 19.56 -4.67 -4.02
N PHE A 373 20.20 -5.81 -3.95
CA PHE A 373 21.58 -5.97 -3.53
C PHE A 373 22.50 -6.15 -4.74
N TYR A 374 23.59 -5.40 -4.74
CA TYR A 374 24.62 -5.40 -5.78
C TYR A 374 25.97 -5.75 -5.19
N LYS A 375 26.77 -6.53 -5.89
CA LYS A 375 28.16 -6.82 -5.49
C LYS A 375 29.13 -6.54 -6.63
N ASN A 376 30.37 -6.21 -6.26
CA ASN A 376 31.49 -6.10 -7.17
C ASN A 376 32.44 -7.30 -7.03
N LYS A 377 33.53 -7.33 -7.83
CA LYS A 377 34.55 -8.40 -7.80
C LYS A 377 35.32 -8.47 -6.48
N LYS A 378 35.27 -7.43 -5.64
CA LYS A 378 35.91 -7.39 -4.30
C LYS A 378 34.94 -7.81 -3.20
N ASN A 379 33.73 -8.25 -3.54
CA ASN A 379 32.63 -8.56 -2.61
C ASN A 379 32.14 -7.36 -1.79
N ASP A 380 32.39 -6.12 -2.23
CA ASP A 380 31.70 -4.98 -1.64
C ASP A 380 30.22 -5.05 -2.03
N VAL A 381 29.34 -4.85 -1.06
CA VAL A 381 27.91 -4.96 -1.24
C VAL A 381 27.24 -3.60 -1.07
N LEU A 382 26.46 -3.22 -2.12
CA LEU A 382 25.57 -2.07 -2.09
C LEU A 382 24.12 -2.55 -2.04
N VAL A 383 23.26 -1.73 -1.48
CA VAL A 383 21.79 -1.95 -1.50
C VAL A 383 21.08 -0.68 -1.94
N LYS A 384 19.99 -0.85 -2.72
CA LYS A 384 19.09 0.20 -3.16
C LYS A 384 17.67 -0.13 -2.72
N PHE A 385 16.91 0.88 -2.29
CA PHE A 385 15.53 0.73 -1.85
C PHE A 385 14.57 1.25 -2.92
N LEU A 386 13.53 0.47 -3.21
CA LEU A 386 12.42 0.89 -4.07
C LEU A 386 11.11 0.73 -3.30
N LEU A 387 10.33 1.79 -3.21
CA LEU A 387 8.94 1.77 -2.77
C LEU A 387 8.04 1.90 -3.99
N ASN A 388 7.17 0.91 -4.21
CA ASN A 388 6.31 0.85 -5.40
C ASN A 388 7.12 1.08 -6.68
N GLU A 389 8.31 0.44 -6.74
CA GLU A 389 9.29 0.49 -7.83
C GLU A 389 9.91 1.88 -8.10
N ASN A 390 9.73 2.85 -7.20
CA ASN A 390 10.41 4.14 -7.23
C ASN A 390 11.55 4.17 -6.20
N GLU A 391 12.70 4.75 -6.57
CA GLU A 391 13.85 4.90 -5.68
C GLU A 391 13.51 5.79 -4.50
N VAL A 392 13.79 5.31 -3.30
CA VAL A 392 13.53 6.03 -2.04
C VAL A 392 14.75 6.00 -1.13
N SER A 393 14.85 7.00 -0.26
CA SER A 393 15.91 7.08 0.75
C SER A 393 15.48 6.43 2.07
N VAL A 394 16.50 6.11 2.88
CA VAL A 394 16.41 5.75 4.30
C VAL A 394 17.32 6.69 5.08
N PRO A 395 17.21 6.85 6.42
CA PRO A 395 17.94 7.87 7.19
C PRO A 395 19.42 7.52 7.39
N LEU A 396 20.11 7.28 6.29
CA LEU A 396 21.54 7.01 6.23
C LEU A 396 22.19 7.93 5.19
N GLU A 397 23.36 8.41 5.52
CA GLU A 397 24.16 9.17 4.57
C GLU A 397 24.76 8.25 3.50
N THR A 398 24.75 8.69 2.26
CA THR A 398 25.45 8.03 1.17
C THR A 398 26.00 9.07 0.18
N LYS A 399 27.19 8.79 -0.37
CA LYS A 399 27.79 9.60 -1.43
C LYS A 399 27.29 9.23 -2.84
N SER A 400 26.48 8.17 -2.93
CA SER A 400 26.09 7.55 -4.20
C SER A 400 24.60 7.22 -4.24
N PHE A 401 23.71 8.13 -3.74
CA PHE A 401 22.27 7.90 -3.80
C PHE A 401 21.85 7.46 -5.21
N PRO A 402 21.02 6.43 -5.31
CA PRO A 402 20.23 5.70 -4.30
C PRO A 402 20.95 4.45 -3.72
N TYR A 403 22.26 4.34 -3.83
CA TYR A 403 23.04 3.19 -3.38
C TYR A 403 23.66 3.45 -1.99
N TYR A 404 23.47 2.49 -1.07
CA TYR A 404 23.99 2.51 0.29
C TYR A 404 24.92 1.33 0.50
N GLN A 405 25.97 1.49 1.33
CA GLN A 405 26.79 0.37 1.76
C GLN A 405 25.95 -0.57 2.64
N TRP A 406 25.94 -1.87 2.31
CA TRP A 406 25.17 -2.84 3.08
C TRP A 406 25.56 -2.87 4.56
N LYS A 407 26.86 -2.77 4.87
CA LYS A 407 27.33 -2.74 6.26
C LYS A 407 26.66 -1.64 7.10
N ASP A 408 26.41 -0.46 6.50
CA ASP A 408 25.82 0.68 7.20
C ASP A 408 24.29 0.48 7.34
N VAL A 409 23.64 -0.04 6.30
CA VAL A 409 22.21 -0.43 6.35
C VAL A 409 21.98 -1.53 7.38
N LYS A 410 22.83 -2.57 7.39
CA LYS A 410 22.75 -3.67 8.37
C LYS A 410 22.86 -3.15 9.78
N ALA A 411 23.89 -2.34 10.08
CA ALA A 411 24.09 -1.76 11.40
C ALA A 411 22.89 -0.90 11.85
N TYR A 412 22.32 -0.13 10.93
CA TYR A 412 21.11 0.65 11.17
C TYR A 412 19.90 -0.24 11.51
N LEU A 413 19.62 -1.24 10.69
CA LEU A 413 18.48 -2.15 10.90
C LEU A 413 18.66 -2.97 12.19
N GLU A 414 19.86 -3.46 12.49
CA GLU A 414 20.17 -4.13 13.76
C GLU A 414 19.96 -3.22 14.97
N LYS A 415 20.35 -1.94 14.86
CA LYS A 415 20.15 -0.95 15.91
C LYS A 415 18.68 -0.75 16.22
N ILE A 416 17.86 -0.45 15.20
CA ILE A 416 16.44 -0.17 15.43
C ILE A 416 15.64 -1.40 15.88
N THR A 417 16.09 -2.62 15.56
CA THR A 417 15.44 -3.87 16.02
C THR A 417 15.85 -4.29 17.44
N LYS A 418 16.85 -3.64 18.05
CA LYS A 418 17.32 -3.89 19.43
C LYS A 418 16.85 -2.83 20.42
N SER A 419 16.43 -1.66 19.92
CA SER A 419 16.12 -0.48 20.75
C SER A 419 14.72 -0.52 21.37
N ASN A 420 13.97 -1.61 21.16
CA ASN A 420 12.61 -1.81 21.67
C ASN A 420 12.49 -3.09 22.48
#